data_9cda40f2d372d46603db0905944aa274
#
_entry.id   9cda40f2d372d46603db0905944aa274
#
_cell.length_a   1.000
_cell.length_b   1.000
_cell.length_c   1.000
_cell.angle_alpha   90.00
_cell.angle_beta   90.00
_cell.angle_gamma   90.00
#
_symmetry.space_group_name_H-M   'P 1'
#
loop_
_entity.id
_entity.type
_entity.pdbx_description
1 polymer ?
#
loop_
_entity_poly.entity_id
_entity_poly.type
_entity_poly.pdbx_seq_one_letter_code
_entity_poly.pdbx_strand_id
1 'polypeptide(L)'
;MSSERVSSVLIVGAGPVGLTLALDLARRGIEVAIIEQRRKGDAPDPKCNHVSSRSMEVFRRLGVAAKLRNAGLPEDYPHAIAYRTAFTGRECGRIHIPCWRDRFTDRTGADSNWPTPELPHRVNQLMLEPILFDYVAPTPVA
;
A
#
# COMPACT_ATOMS: atom_id res chain seq x y z
N MET A 1 -7.39 38.81 4.47
CA MET A 1 -8.49 38.25 3.66
C MET A 1 -8.16 36.77 3.46
N SER A 2 -8.89 35.88 4.13
CA SER A 2 -8.75 34.44 3.92
C SER A 2 -9.32 34.12 2.54
N SER A 3 -8.48 33.69 1.60
CA SER A 3 -8.96 33.22 0.30
C SER A 3 -9.70 31.89 0.57
N GLU A 4 -10.99 31.92 0.35
CA GLU A 4 -11.82 30.71 0.38
C GLU A 4 -11.31 29.76 -0.72
N ARG A 5 -10.67 28.64 -0.34
CA ARG A 5 -10.24 27.61 -1.28
C ARG A 5 -11.40 26.67 -1.50
N VAL A 6 -11.87 26.58 -2.72
CA VAL A 6 -12.92 25.64 -3.12
C VAL A 6 -12.25 24.42 -3.74
N SER A 7 -12.17 23.32 -2.97
CA SER A 7 -11.71 22.03 -3.48
C SER A 7 -12.87 21.26 -4.12
N SER A 8 -12.63 20.64 -5.27
CA SER A 8 -13.65 19.86 -5.98
C SER A 8 -14.02 18.57 -5.27
N VAL A 9 -13.12 18.02 -4.45
CA VAL A 9 -13.28 16.74 -3.75
C VAL A 9 -12.83 16.88 -2.31
N LEU A 10 -13.65 16.40 -1.37
CA LEU A 10 -13.31 16.26 0.03
C LEU A 10 -13.13 14.77 0.37
N ILE A 11 -11.95 14.42 0.87
CA ILE A 11 -11.64 13.07 1.34
C ILE A 11 -11.66 13.08 2.88
N VAL A 12 -12.43 12.17 3.48
CA VAL A 12 -12.49 12.00 4.92
C VAL A 12 -11.63 10.81 5.33
N GLY A 13 -10.54 11.09 6.03
CA GLY A 13 -9.54 10.14 6.49
C GLY A 13 -8.27 10.12 5.64
N ALA A 14 -7.11 10.31 6.28
CA ALA A 14 -5.78 10.23 5.69
C ALA A 14 -5.11 8.85 5.91
N GLY A 15 -5.88 7.78 5.95
CA GLY A 15 -5.36 6.43 5.92
C GLY A 15 -4.88 6.01 4.51
N PRO A 16 -4.41 4.76 4.33
CA PRO A 16 -3.86 4.30 3.05
C PRO A 16 -4.78 4.51 1.85
N VAL A 17 -6.09 4.33 2.04
CA VAL A 17 -7.10 4.49 0.98
C VAL A 17 -7.27 5.96 0.60
N GLY A 18 -7.46 6.83 1.60
CA GLY A 18 -7.65 8.27 1.38
C GLY A 18 -6.42 8.91 0.74
N LEU A 19 -5.22 8.60 1.23
CA LEU A 19 -3.96 9.10 0.68
C LEU A 19 -3.73 8.60 -0.75
N THR A 20 -4.05 7.33 -1.04
CA THR A 20 -3.94 6.79 -2.40
C THR A 20 -4.90 7.48 -3.36
N LEU A 21 -6.15 7.71 -2.93
CA LEU A 21 -7.15 8.42 -3.72
C LEU A 21 -6.70 9.87 -3.98
N ALA A 22 -6.23 10.56 -2.95
CA ALA A 22 -5.74 11.95 -3.08
C ALA A 22 -4.61 12.03 -4.09
N LEU A 23 -3.64 11.11 -4.02
CA LEU A 23 -2.52 11.06 -4.94
C LEU A 23 -2.96 10.78 -6.40
N ASP A 24 -3.92 9.87 -6.60
CA ASP A 24 -4.45 9.56 -7.94
C ASP A 24 -5.23 10.75 -8.53
N LEU A 25 -6.03 11.44 -7.74
CA LEU A 25 -6.77 12.62 -8.15
C LEU A 25 -5.85 13.80 -8.45
N ALA A 26 -4.86 14.05 -7.58
CA ALA A 26 -3.89 15.12 -7.78
C ALA A 26 -3.08 14.94 -9.08
N ARG A 27 -2.70 13.70 -9.42
CA ARG A 27 -2.06 13.38 -10.70
C ARG A 27 -2.93 13.65 -11.93
N ARG A 28 -4.23 13.71 -11.74
CA ARG A 28 -5.22 14.06 -12.78
C ARG A 28 -5.53 15.57 -12.81
N GLY A 29 -4.83 16.36 -11.97
CA GLY A 29 -5.07 17.79 -11.85
C GLY A 29 -6.35 18.15 -11.09
N ILE A 30 -6.91 17.21 -10.34
CA ILE A 30 -8.10 17.42 -9.52
C ILE A 30 -7.66 17.89 -8.14
N GLU A 31 -8.11 19.07 -7.74
CA GLU A 31 -7.84 19.63 -6.41
C GLU A 31 -8.67 18.90 -5.36
N VAL A 32 -8.01 18.47 -4.29
CA VAL A 32 -8.63 17.71 -3.20
C VAL A 32 -8.30 18.31 -1.85
N ALA A 33 -9.25 18.26 -0.93
CA ALA A 33 -9.02 18.51 0.48
C ALA A 33 -9.11 17.18 1.24
N ILE A 34 -8.21 16.98 2.21
CA ILE A 34 -8.24 15.80 3.09
C ILE A 34 -8.46 16.28 4.52
N ILE A 35 -9.42 15.70 5.21
CA ILE A 35 -9.62 15.89 6.63
C ILE A 35 -9.29 14.61 7.39
N GLU A 36 -8.53 14.73 8.47
CA GLU A 36 -8.07 13.60 9.30
C GLU A 36 -8.24 13.99 10.78
N GLN A 37 -8.74 13.06 11.58
CA GLN A 37 -8.93 13.29 13.02
C GLN A 37 -7.63 13.15 13.83
N ARG A 38 -6.66 12.37 13.35
CA ARG A 38 -5.34 12.24 13.97
C ARG A 38 -4.52 13.50 13.73
N ARG A 39 -3.71 13.87 14.70
CA ARG A 39 -2.78 14.98 14.54
C ARG A 39 -1.63 14.60 13.61
N LYS A 40 -1.08 15.59 12.92
CA LYS A 40 0.13 15.38 12.10
C LYS A 40 1.27 14.86 12.97
N GLY A 41 1.83 13.72 12.61
CA GLY A 41 2.90 13.06 13.35
C GLY A 41 2.44 11.95 14.31
N ASP A 42 1.14 11.81 14.54
CA ASP A 42 0.63 10.66 15.28
C ASP A 42 0.89 9.38 14.47
N ALA A 43 1.38 8.35 15.15
CA ALA A 43 1.62 7.07 14.50
C ALA A 43 0.32 6.44 14.01
N PRO A 44 0.29 5.87 12.80
CA PRO A 44 -0.86 5.08 12.35
C PRO A 44 -1.04 3.84 13.22
N ASP A 45 -2.26 3.30 13.24
CA ASP A 45 -2.51 2.00 13.86
C ASP A 45 -1.68 0.90 13.17
N PRO A 46 -1.10 -0.06 13.93
CA PRO A 46 -0.34 -1.17 13.37
C PRO A 46 -1.26 -2.22 12.75
N LYS A 47 -2.02 -1.83 11.75
CA LYS A 47 -2.90 -2.71 10.98
C LYS A 47 -2.14 -3.29 9.79
N CYS A 48 -2.71 -4.27 9.15
CA CYS A 48 -2.34 -4.89 7.89
C CYS A 48 -0.84 -4.78 7.51
N ASN A 49 -0.20 -5.90 7.32
CA ASN A 49 1.18 -5.97 6.83
C ASN A 49 1.29 -6.54 5.41
N HIS A 50 0.16 -6.71 4.73
CA HIS A 50 0.10 -7.31 3.40
C HIS A 50 -0.59 -6.37 2.43
N VAL A 51 0.13 -6.00 1.39
CA VAL A 51 -0.37 -5.22 0.25
C VAL A 51 -0.51 -6.15 -0.94
N SER A 52 -1.71 -6.25 -1.49
CA SER A 52 -1.99 -7.14 -2.63
C SER A 52 -1.26 -6.69 -3.91
N SER A 53 -1.09 -7.62 -4.85
CA SER A 53 -0.56 -7.33 -6.19
C SER A 53 -1.30 -6.16 -6.85
N ARG A 54 -2.62 -6.15 -6.77
CA ARG A 54 -3.46 -5.09 -7.33
C ARG A 54 -3.14 -3.72 -6.73
N SER A 55 -2.97 -3.63 -5.42
CA SER A 55 -2.58 -2.39 -4.76
C SER A 55 -1.17 -1.96 -5.11
N MET A 56 -0.23 -2.92 -5.21
CA MET A 56 1.14 -2.62 -5.64
C MET A 56 1.20 -2.11 -7.08
N GLU A 57 0.33 -2.58 -7.97
CA GLU A 57 0.21 -2.07 -9.33
C GLU A 57 -0.28 -0.61 -9.35
N VAL A 58 -1.28 -0.28 -8.52
CA VAL A 58 -1.71 1.11 -8.32
C VAL A 58 -0.54 1.96 -7.82
N PHE A 59 0.19 1.50 -6.80
CA PHE A 59 1.36 2.20 -6.26
C PHE A 59 2.48 2.36 -7.28
N ARG A 60 2.68 1.38 -8.17
CA ARG A 60 3.62 1.50 -9.29
C ARG A 60 3.20 2.60 -10.25
N ARG A 61 1.94 2.63 -10.66
CA ARG A 61 1.38 3.68 -11.50
C ARG A 61 1.52 5.07 -10.85
N LEU A 62 1.37 5.14 -9.54
CA LEU A 62 1.56 6.35 -8.75
C LEU A 62 3.04 6.68 -8.42
N GLY A 63 3.99 5.83 -8.83
CA GLY A 63 5.42 6.05 -8.61
C GLY A 63 5.91 5.79 -7.18
N VAL A 64 5.08 5.15 -6.35
CA VAL A 64 5.36 4.93 -4.92
C VAL A 64 5.92 3.52 -4.64
N ALA A 65 5.69 2.56 -5.55
CA ALA A 65 5.98 1.15 -5.31
C ALA A 65 7.43 0.86 -4.90
N ALA A 66 8.42 1.50 -5.53
CA ALA A 66 9.82 1.27 -5.20
C ALA A 66 10.15 1.67 -3.75
N LYS A 67 9.64 2.83 -3.29
CA LYS A 67 9.85 3.30 -1.92
C LYS A 67 9.18 2.36 -0.90
N LEU A 68 7.99 1.85 -1.23
CA LEU A 68 7.28 0.88 -0.39
C LEU A 68 8.04 -0.45 -0.29
N ARG A 69 8.59 -0.95 -1.40
CA ARG A 69 9.38 -2.18 -1.40
C ARG A 69 10.63 -2.06 -0.54
N ASN A 70 11.30 -0.92 -0.58
CA ASN A 70 12.49 -0.66 0.25
C ASN A 70 12.17 -0.48 1.74
N ALA A 71 10.95 -0.09 2.09
CA ALA A 71 10.49 0.09 3.47
C ALA A 71 9.87 -1.17 4.08
N GLY A 72 9.53 -2.15 3.26
CA GLY A 72 8.89 -3.40 3.70
C GLY A 72 9.89 -4.49 4.07
N LEU A 73 9.39 -5.72 4.11
CA LEU A 73 10.24 -6.90 4.33
C LEU A 73 11.10 -7.19 3.09
N PRO A 74 12.24 -7.89 3.26
CA PRO A 74 13.17 -8.19 2.17
C PRO A 74 12.51 -8.87 0.96
N GLU A 75 13.13 -8.76 -0.20
CA GLU A 75 12.60 -9.28 -1.45
C GLU A 75 12.49 -10.82 -1.50
N ASP A 76 13.24 -11.52 -0.67
CA ASP A 76 13.20 -12.97 -0.50
C ASP A 76 12.26 -13.44 0.61
N TYR A 77 11.55 -12.50 1.27
CA TYR A 77 10.61 -12.87 2.33
C TYR A 77 9.42 -13.67 1.76
N PRO A 78 9.09 -14.85 2.33
CA PRO A 78 8.00 -15.68 1.83
C PRO A 78 6.64 -14.99 1.95
N HIS A 79 5.87 -15.01 0.87
CA HIS A 79 4.50 -14.49 0.87
C HIS A 79 3.44 -15.57 1.13
N ALA A 80 3.82 -16.85 1.16
CA ALA A 80 2.92 -17.98 1.34
C ALA A 80 2.02 -17.81 2.57
N ILE A 81 0.78 -18.25 2.44
CA ILE A 81 -0.22 -18.24 3.51
C ILE A 81 -0.37 -19.66 4.02
N ALA A 82 0.00 -19.92 5.27
CA ALA A 82 -0.13 -21.21 5.91
C ALA A 82 -1.36 -21.24 6.84
N TYR A 83 -2.19 -22.24 6.68
CA TYR A 83 -3.32 -22.52 7.55
C TYR A 83 -2.89 -23.56 8.58
N ARG A 84 -3.01 -23.26 9.86
CA ARG A 84 -2.55 -24.12 10.95
C ARG A 84 -3.63 -24.28 12.02
N THR A 85 -3.59 -25.38 12.76
CA THR A 85 -4.51 -25.64 13.88
C THR A 85 -4.30 -24.67 15.04
N ALA A 86 -3.07 -24.17 15.23
CA ALA A 86 -2.66 -23.15 16.18
C ALA A 86 -1.38 -22.50 15.67
N PHE A 87 -0.87 -21.45 16.31
CA PHE A 87 0.33 -20.73 15.87
C PHE A 87 1.54 -21.67 15.67
N THR A 88 1.75 -22.61 16.59
CA THR A 88 2.79 -23.65 16.51
C THR A 88 2.23 -25.03 16.14
N GLY A 89 0.96 -25.10 15.76
CA GLY A 89 0.27 -26.35 15.49
C GLY A 89 0.52 -26.92 14.10
N ARG A 90 -0.15 -28.05 13.82
CA ARG A 90 -0.05 -28.75 12.55
C ARG A 90 -0.51 -27.85 11.39
N GLU A 91 0.24 -27.83 10.31
CA GLU A 91 -0.17 -27.19 9.08
C GLU A 91 -1.23 -28.04 8.36
N CYS A 92 -2.36 -27.43 8.06
CA CYS A 92 -3.50 -28.06 7.38
C CYS A 92 -3.47 -27.80 5.88
N GLY A 93 -2.84 -26.71 5.44
CA GLY A 93 -2.75 -26.34 4.04
C GLY A 93 -1.90 -25.09 3.87
N ARG A 94 -1.47 -24.85 2.63
CA ARG A 94 -0.67 -23.68 2.27
C ARG A 94 -1.05 -23.18 0.89
N ILE A 95 -1.23 -21.86 0.76
CA ILE A 95 -1.27 -21.18 -0.52
C ILE A 95 0.15 -20.69 -0.79
N HIS A 96 0.76 -21.22 -1.84
CA HIS A 96 2.09 -20.80 -2.26
C HIS A 96 1.98 -19.52 -3.07
N ILE A 97 2.74 -18.50 -2.67
CA ILE A 97 2.88 -17.22 -3.35
C ILE A 97 4.37 -16.95 -3.43
N PRO A 98 4.95 -16.79 -4.63
CA PRO A 98 6.38 -16.55 -4.78
C PRO A 98 6.81 -15.24 -4.11
N CYS A 99 8.04 -15.19 -3.64
CA CYS A 99 8.63 -13.95 -3.15
C CYS A 99 8.99 -13.01 -4.32
N TRP A 100 9.22 -11.73 -4.02
CA TRP A 100 9.52 -10.74 -5.05
C TRP A 100 10.75 -11.09 -5.88
N ARG A 101 11.81 -11.59 -5.25
CA ARG A 101 13.04 -12.02 -5.92
C ARG A 101 12.77 -13.09 -6.97
N ASP A 102 11.94 -14.07 -6.64
CA ASP A 102 11.70 -15.26 -7.46
C ASP A 102 10.51 -15.12 -8.43
N ARG A 103 9.93 -13.92 -8.56
CA ARG A 103 8.70 -13.64 -9.32
C ARG A 103 8.71 -14.08 -10.80
N PHE A 104 9.85 -14.19 -11.40
CA PHE A 104 9.98 -14.62 -12.81
C PHE A 104 10.38 -16.08 -12.95
N THR A 105 10.94 -16.69 -11.92
CA THR A 105 11.46 -18.06 -11.92
C THR A 105 10.55 -19.05 -11.22
N ASP A 106 9.90 -18.65 -10.14
CA ASP A 106 8.93 -19.49 -9.44
C ASP A 106 7.53 -19.34 -10.08
N ARG A 107 7.11 -20.43 -10.75
CA ARG A 107 5.79 -20.52 -11.41
C ARG A 107 4.86 -21.52 -10.72
N THR A 108 5.15 -21.85 -9.47
CA THR A 108 4.34 -22.77 -8.68
C THR A 108 3.34 -21.98 -7.83
N GLY A 109 2.09 -22.33 -7.87
CA GLY A 109 1.04 -21.68 -7.06
C GLY A 109 0.09 -20.80 -7.87
N ALA A 110 -1.00 -20.41 -7.23
CA ALA A 110 -2.12 -19.71 -7.85
C ALA A 110 -1.72 -18.32 -8.39
N ASP A 111 -0.88 -17.60 -7.66
CA ASP A 111 -0.48 -16.24 -8.03
C ASP A 111 0.70 -16.16 -9.01
N SER A 112 1.27 -17.30 -9.39
CA SER A 112 2.38 -17.35 -10.35
C SER A 112 1.97 -16.95 -11.78
N ASN A 113 0.68 -17.06 -12.10
CA ASN A 113 0.11 -16.70 -13.39
C ASN A 113 -0.66 -15.37 -13.37
N TRP A 114 -0.48 -14.58 -12.33
CA TRP A 114 -1.14 -13.28 -12.23
C TRP A 114 -0.70 -12.34 -13.36
N PRO A 115 -1.63 -11.71 -14.09
CA PRO A 115 -1.31 -10.86 -15.24
C PRO A 115 -0.85 -9.46 -14.80
N THR A 116 0.08 -9.40 -13.87
CA THR A 116 0.67 -8.14 -13.38
C THR A 116 2.17 -8.33 -13.13
N PRO A 117 3.00 -7.33 -13.41
CA PRO A 117 4.42 -7.34 -13.05
C PRO A 117 4.66 -7.13 -11.55
N GLU A 118 3.60 -6.80 -10.79
CA GLU A 118 3.69 -6.54 -9.37
C GLU A 118 3.17 -7.73 -8.57
N LEU A 119 4.04 -8.29 -7.71
CA LEU A 119 3.63 -9.26 -6.69
C LEU A 119 3.18 -8.55 -5.41
N PRO A 120 2.48 -9.27 -4.52
CA PRO A 120 2.18 -8.75 -3.19
C PRO A 120 3.44 -8.28 -2.47
N HIS A 121 3.27 -7.42 -1.48
CA HIS A 121 4.37 -6.94 -0.67
C HIS A 121 4.00 -6.92 0.81
N ARG A 122 4.99 -7.18 1.66
CA ARG A 122 4.86 -7.13 3.11
C ARG A 122 5.42 -5.81 3.62
N VAL A 123 4.55 -4.86 3.88
CA VAL A 123 4.87 -3.58 4.51
C VAL A 123 3.80 -3.23 5.54
N ASN A 124 4.21 -2.87 6.75
CA ASN A 124 3.27 -2.48 7.79
C ASN A 124 2.68 -1.08 7.50
N GLN A 125 1.44 -0.87 7.90
CA GLN A 125 0.75 0.41 7.77
C GLN A 125 1.51 1.57 8.44
N LEU A 126 2.24 1.30 9.53
CA LEU A 126 3.14 2.26 10.18
C LEU A 126 4.17 2.88 9.24
N MET A 127 4.59 2.14 8.20
CA MET A 127 5.54 2.61 7.18
C MET A 127 4.81 3.08 5.92
N LEU A 128 3.72 2.42 5.57
CA LEU A 128 2.96 2.71 4.35
C LEU A 128 2.35 4.12 4.37
N GLU A 129 1.66 4.50 5.45
CA GLU A 129 0.97 5.80 5.53
C GLU A 129 1.93 6.99 5.46
N PRO A 130 3.03 7.05 6.25
CA PRO A 130 3.99 8.15 6.13
C PRO A 130 4.57 8.29 4.73
N ILE A 131 4.87 7.17 4.07
CA ILE A 131 5.37 7.20 2.69
C ILE A 131 4.33 7.79 1.74
N LEU A 132 3.07 7.36 1.81
CA LEU A 132 2.00 7.91 0.99
C LEU A 132 1.79 9.40 1.27
N PHE A 133 1.82 9.79 2.54
CA PHE A 133 1.69 11.18 2.97
C PHE A 133 2.79 12.06 2.36
N ASP A 134 4.04 11.61 2.36
CA ASP A 134 5.17 12.34 1.76
C ASP A 134 4.97 12.58 0.25
N TYR A 135 4.25 11.71 -0.45
CA TYR A 135 3.95 11.88 -1.87
C TYR A 135 2.76 12.80 -2.12
N VAL A 136 1.83 12.88 -1.18
CA VAL A 136 0.66 13.78 -1.26
C VAL A 136 1.02 15.19 -0.85
N ALA A 137 1.86 15.38 0.18
CA ALA A 137 2.19 16.68 0.76
C ALA A 137 2.76 17.72 -0.24
N PRO A 138 3.55 17.35 -1.28
CA PRO A 138 4.03 18.28 -2.29
C PRO A 138 2.98 18.65 -3.36
N THR A 139 1.87 17.89 -3.43
CA THR A 139 0.79 18.21 -4.36
C THR A 139 -0.09 19.32 -3.78
N PRO A 140 -0.73 20.16 -4.61
CA PRO A 140 -1.63 21.18 -4.08
C PRO A 140 -2.86 20.53 -3.45
N VAL A 141 -2.70 20.18 -2.19
CA VAL A 141 -3.74 19.67 -1.30
C VAL A 141 -4.09 20.82 -0.37
N ALA A 142 -5.33 21.23 -0.39
CA ALA A 142 -5.82 22.31 0.45
C ALA A 142 -6.15 21.82 1.87
#